data_f4b6123d4c05fe5ee6fd699deaa8a703
#
_entry.id   f4b6123d4c05fe5ee6fd699deaa8a703
#
_cell.length_a   1.000
_cell.length_b   1.000
_cell.length_c   1.000
_cell.angle_alpha   90.00
_cell.angle_beta   90.00
_cell.angle_gamma   90.00
#
_symmetry.space_group_name_H-M   'P 1'
#
loop_
_entity.id
_entity.type
_entity.pdbx_description
1 polymer ?
#
loop_
_entity_poly.entity_id
_entity_poly.type
_entity_poly.pdbx_seq_one_letter_code
_entity_poly.pdbx_strand_id
1 'polypeptide(L)'
;MSVSRWFAHARDDGPEALRAQPSPGRPPKLSAAQKRLIPEFLWHGAEAYGFRGQVWTCTRITEVIEEEFGVRYHKGHVGRLLRELHWTPQVPIRRAIQRDEKAIRRWRREVWPELLRRAKRERRVLVFEDESGFYLLPGLVRTYAPEAQTPVIREKLTRDHLSVMGGMTLGGKVYTLVRQESLNGLHSIEFLTHLLRVAGKRLLVVWDGSPIHRRAAVKEFVTQTKGKVWLETLPGYAPDLNPWDEGGWHHLKNVEMRNLVCRDLEELHQEFHLAVDRLRQKPHLVRSCFAQAGLKIQSR
;
A
#
# COMPACT_ATOMS: atom_id res chain seq x y z
N MET A 1 52.98 13.24 17.50
CA MET A 1 54.10 13.54 16.57
C MET A 1 54.59 14.95 16.87
N SER A 2 55.92 15.20 16.73
CA SER A 2 56.49 16.53 16.91
C SER A 2 56.28 17.38 15.66
N VAL A 3 56.22 18.72 15.88
CA VAL A 3 56.04 19.71 14.78
C VAL A 3 57.09 19.54 13.68
N SER A 4 58.35 19.21 14.05
CA SER A 4 59.43 18.95 13.11
C SER A 4 59.17 17.77 12.15
N ARG A 5 58.45 16.72 12.61
CA ARG A 5 58.05 15.61 11.73
C ARG A 5 56.96 16.02 10.73
N TRP A 6 56.07 16.90 11.15
CA TRP A 6 55.04 17.44 10.23
C TRP A 6 55.68 18.31 9.14
N PHE A 7 56.62 19.14 9.49
CA PHE A 7 57.37 19.92 8.51
C PHE A 7 58.17 19.04 7.54
N ALA A 8 58.81 17.99 8.01
CA ALA A 8 59.51 17.03 7.15
C ALA A 8 58.54 16.33 6.20
N HIS A 9 57.40 15.82 6.71
CA HIS A 9 56.36 15.17 5.89
C HIS A 9 55.75 16.12 4.86
N ALA A 10 55.49 17.38 5.22
CA ALA A 10 54.96 18.37 4.29
C ALA A 10 55.99 18.77 3.20
N ARG A 11 57.29 18.77 3.55
CA ARG A 11 58.35 19.07 2.59
C ARG A 11 58.60 17.94 1.61
N ASP A 12 58.58 16.69 2.09
CA ASP A 12 58.93 15.50 1.30
C ASP A 12 57.72 15.01 0.43
N ASP A 13 56.48 15.09 0.95
CA ASP A 13 55.25 14.54 0.32
C ASP A 13 54.22 15.64 0.00
N GLY A 14 54.55 16.92 0.22
CA GLY A 14 53.65 18.06 0.00
C GLY A 14 52.68 18.36 1.15
N PRO A 15 52.05 19.56 1.18
CA PRO A 15 51.16 19.98 2.23
C PRO A 15 49.92 19.06 2.39
N GLU A 16 49.51 18.39 1.33
CA GLU A 16 48.37 17.45 1.33
C GLU A 16 48.61 16.21 2.23
N ALA A 17 49.90 15.82 2.45
CA ALA A 17 50.27 14.72 3.35
C ALA A 17 49.92 15.02 4.83
N LEU A 18 49.69 16.28 5.17
CA LEU A 18 49.26 16.70 6.50
C LEU A 18 47.74 16.58 6.73
N ARG A 19 46.96 16.27 5.70
CA ARG A 19 45.53 16.04 5.87
C ARG A 19 45.29 14.87 6.81
N ALA A 20 44.41 15.09 7.78
CA ALA A 20 44.00 14.05 8.71
C ALA A 20 43.42 12.85 7.93
N GLN A 21 44.15 11.74 7.93
CA GLN A 21 43.62 10.49 7.42
C GLN A 21 42.80 9.80 8.50
N PRO A 22 41.58 9.31 8.17
CA PRO A 22 40.81 8.56 9.14
C PRO A 22 41.61 7.34 9.60
N SER A 23 41.62 7.12 10.91
CA SER A 23 42.25 5.91 11.46
C SER A 23 41.60 4.67 10.84
N PRO A 24 42.40 3.67 10.41
CA PRO A 24 41.85 2.45 9.80
C PRO A 24 40.93 1.67 10.70
N GLY A 25 40.80 2.04 11.98
CA GLY A 25 39.93 1.39 12.94
C GLY A 25 40.31 -0.06 13.23
N ARG A 26 39.45 -0.76 13.96
CA ARG A 26 39.62 -2.19 14.23
C ARG A 26 39.30 -3.00 12.96
N PRO A 27 40.15 -3.96 12.55
CA PRO A 27 39.85 -4.83 11.43
C PRO A 27 38.45 -5.50 11.57
N PRO A 28 37.68 -5.61 10.48
CA PRO A 28 36.40 -6.29 10.53
C PRO A 28 36.60 -7.78 10.85
N LYS A 29 35.74 -8.34 11.72
CA LYS A 29 35.79 -9.76 12.07
C LYS A 29 35.32 -10.65 10.90
N LEU A 30 34.43 -10.18 10.04
CA LEU A 30 33.99 -10.88 8.83
C LEU A 30 34.67 -10.29 7.60
N SER A 31 35.13 -11.16 6.72
CA SER A 31 35.63 -10.77 5.42
C SER A 31 34.52 -10.18 4.53
N ALA A 32 34.87 -9.49 3.46
CA ALA A 32 33.91 -8.99 2.48
C ALA A 32 33.10 -10.12 1.83
N ALA A 33 33.73 -11.29 1.60
CA ALA A 33 33.04 -12.47 1.07
C ALA A 33 31.99 -13.01 2.05
N GLN A 34 32.33 -13.17 3.31
CA GLN A 34 31.38 -13.63 4.36
C GLN A 34 30.20 -12.65 4.54
N LYS A 35 30.46 -11.34 4.49
CA LYS A 35 29.37 -10.36 4.57
C LYS A 35 28.37 -10.51 3.42
N ARG A 36 28.82 -10.85 2.21
CA ARG A 36 27.94 -11.05 1.04
C ARG A 36 27.05 -12.28 1.14
N LEU A 37 27.44 -13.30 1.92
CA LEU A 37 26.61 -14.50 2.15
C LEU A 37 25.45 -14.27 3.12
N ILE A 38 25.54 -13.26 3.99
CA ILE A 38 24.46 -12.99 4.97
C ILE A 38 23.09 -12.81 4.31
N PRO A 39 22.91 -12.01 3.25
CA PRO A 39 21.62 -11.94 2.54
C PRO A 39 21.10 -13.29 2.04
N GLU A 40 21.98 -14.17 1.57
CA GLU A 40 21.60 -15.51 1.10
C GLU A 40 21.02 -16.36 2.25
N PHE A 41 21.65 -16.34 3.40
CA PHE A 41 21.11 -17.01 4.60
C PHE A 41 19.75 -16.46 4.99
N LEU A 42 19.58 -15.14 4.96
CA LEU A 42 18.29 -14.51 5.32
C LEU A 42 17.18 -14.84 4.31
N TRP A 43 17.52 -15.06 3.03
CA TRP A 43 16.56 -15.47 2.01
C TRP A 43 16.01 -16.89 2.22
N HIS A 44 16.75 -17.80 2.86
CA HIS A 44 16.23 -19.12 3.22
C HIS A 44 15.13 -19.06 4.27
N GLY A 45 14.99 -17.94 4.97
CA GLY A 45 14.00 -17.72 6.02
C GLY A 45 14.46 -18.22 7.38
N ALA A 46 13.88 -17.66 8.44
CA ALA A 46 14.29 -17.97 9.80
C ALA A 46 14.00 -19.44 10.21
N GLU A 47 12.96 -20.05 9.66
CA GLU A 47 12.61 -21.44 9.95
C GLU A 47 13.65 -22.45 9.42
N ALA A 48 14.39 -22.10 8.35
CA ALA A 48 15.47 -22.95 7.84
C ALA A 48 16.63 -23.12 8.85
N TYR A 49 16.74 -22.17 9.80
CA TYR A 49 17.71 -22.20 10.90
C TYR A 49 17.08 -22.61 12.23
N GLY A 50 15.98 -23.34 12.21
CA GLY A 50 15.31 -23.87 13.38
C GLY A 50 14.51 -22.86 14.23
N PHE A 51 14.40 -21.61 13.80
CA PHE A 51 13.58 -20.63 14.51
C PHE A 51 12.10 -20.81 14.20
N ARG A 52 11.26 -20.61 15.21
CA ARG A 52 9.81 -20.68 15.02
C ARG A 52 9.31 -19.39 14.38
N GLY A 53 8.68 -19.52 13.20
CA GLY A 53 8.07 -18.42 12.43
C GLY A 53 9.09 -17.60 11.63
N GLN A 54 8.63 -17.01 10.53
CA GLN A 54 9.44 -16.28 9.54
C GLN A 54 9.78 -14.85 10.00
N VAL A 55 10.38 -14.71 11.18
CA VAL A 55 10.76 -13.41 11.74
C VAL A 55 12.26 -13.35 11.97
N TRP A 56 12.94 -12.48 11.25
CA TRP A 56 14.33 -12.13 11.52
C TRP A 56 14.43 -11.02 12.57
N THR A 57 15.20 -11.29 13.62
CA THR A 57 15.62 -10.28 14.59
C THR A 57 17.15 -10.18 14.57
N CYS A 58 17.71 -9.04 15.00
CA CYS A 58 19.17 -8.94 15.11
C CYS A 58 19.78 -10.04 16.00
N THR A 59 19.06 -10.52 17.01
CA THR A 59 19.50 -11.63 17.87
C THR A 59 19.62 -12.92 17.09
N ARG A 60 18.54 -13.35 16.40
CA ARG A 60 18.57 -14.57 15.57
C ARG A 60 19.66 -14.52 14.49
N ILE A 61 19.82 -13.35 13.84
CA ILE A 61 20.87 -13.16 12.84
C ILE A 61 22.27 -13.26 13.48
N THR A 62 22.45 -12.81 14.73
CA THR A 62 23.71 -13.00 15.45
C THR A 62 24.01 -14.48 15.65
N GLU A 63 23.02 -15.29 16.01
CA GLU A 63 23.17 -16.75 16.20
C GLU A 63 23.55 -17.44 14.88
N VAL A 64 22.88 -17.11 13.78
CA VAL A 64 23.26 -17.64 12.45
C VAL A 64 24.67 -17.24 12.03
N ILE A 65 25.09 -15.98 12.25
CA ILE A 65 26.47 -15.54 11.94
C ILE A 65 27.49 -16.28 12.81
N GLU A 66 27.16 -16.55 14.06
CA GLU A 66 28.03 -17.30 14.96
C GLU A 66 28.14 -18.76 14.53
N GLU A 67 27.04 -19.40 14.14
CA GLU A 67 27.00 -20.77 13.64
C GLU A 67 27.79 -20.94 12.33
N GLU A 68 27.58 -20.06 11.37
CA GLU A 68 28.16 -20.18 10.03
C GLU A 68 29.64 -19.71 9.94
N PHE A 69 30.02 -18.72 10.76
CA PHE A 69 31.35 -18.10 10.66
C PHE A 69 32.16 -18.14 11.96
N GLY A 70 31.63 -18.67 13.06
CA GLY A 70 32.30 -18.66 14.36
C GLY A 70 32.50 -17.25 14.94
N VAL A 71 31.78 -16.25 14.44
CA VAL A 71 31.96 -14.85 14.82
C VAL A 71 30.74 -14.31 15.55
N ARG A 72 30.92 -14.04 16.83
CA ARG A 72 29.86 -13.43 17.63
C ARG A 72 29.90 -11.90 17.59
N TYR A 73 28.76 -11.30 17.22
CA TYR A 73 28.54 -9.87 17.25
C TYR A 73 27.50 -9.46 18.30
N HIS A 74 27.60 -8.23 18.77
CA HIS A 74 26.51 -7.61 19.50
C HIS A 74 25.35 -7.27 18.53
N LYS A 75 24.08 -7.46 18.96
CA LYS A 75 22.88 -7.20 18.14
C LYS A 75 22.86 -5.82 17.47
N GLY A 76 23.37 -4.78 18.15
CA GLY A 76 23.46 -3.43 17.60
C GLY A 76 24.46 -3.31 16.44
N HIS A 77 25.53 -4.15 16.40
CA HIS A 77 26.42 -4.22 15.27
C HIS A 77 25.78 -4.92 14.07
N VAL A 78 25.03 -6.00 14.32
CA VAL A 78 24.26 -6.68 13.27
C VAL A 78 23.27 -5.73 12.61
N GLY A 79 22.59 -4.87 13.36
CA GLY A 79 21.69 -3.86 12.79
C GLY A 79 22.41 -2.83 11.90
N ARG A 80 23.68 -2.49 12.18
CA ARG A 80 24.51 -1.66 11.27
C ARG A 80 24.93 -2.42 10.03
N LEU A 81 25.40 -3.65 10.21
CA LEU A 81 25.80 -4.54 9.12
C LEU A 81 24.64 -4.78 8.12
N LEU A 82 23.44 -5.02 8.61
CA LEU A 82 22.24 -5.16 7.75
C LEU A 82 21.97 -3.89 6.92
N ARG A 83 22.10 -2.71 7.51
CA ARG A 83 21.98 -1.44 6.78
C ARG A 83 23.04 -1.26 5.71
N GLU A 84 24.30 -1.65 5.99
CA GLU A 84 25.38 -1.67 4.99
C GLU A 84 25.04 -2.61 3.81
N LEU A 85 24.32 -3.71 4.08
CA LEU A 85 23.86 -4.66 3.08
C LEU A 85 22.49 -4.29 2.46
N HIS A 86 21.98 -3.08 2.73
CA HIS A 86 20.66 -2.58 2.27
C HIS A 86 19.47 -3.42 2.76
N TRP A 87 19.59 -4.06 3.91
CA TRP A 87 18.50 -4.75 4.60
C TRP A 87 17.93 -3.88 5.70
N THR A 88 16.61 -3.64 5.63
CA THR A 88 15.86 -2.84 6.60
C THR A 88 14.66 -3.62 7.13
N PRO A 89 14.16 -3.33 8.35
CA PRO A 89 12.93 -3.93 8.85
C PRO A 89 11.75 -3.60 7.92
N GLN A 90 11.00 -4.63 7.52
CA GLN A 90 9.81 -4.50 6.68
C GLN A 90 8.63 -5.20 7.36
N VAL A 91 7.43 -4.65 7.18
CA VAL A 91 6.20 -5.34 7.59
C VAL A 91 5.77 -6.25 6.44
N PRO A 92 5.65 -7.57 6.67
CA PRO A 92 5.21 -8.49 5.63
C PRO A 92 3.80 -8.16 5.14
N ILE A 93 3.60 -8.21 3.84
CA ILE A 93 2.28 -8.11 3.23
C ILE A 93 1.66 -9.51 3.07
N ARG A 94 0.36 -9.61 3.29
CA ARG A 94 -0.39 -10.85 3.03
C ARG A 94 -0.73 -10.94 1.56
N ARG A 95 -0.45 -12.08 0.95
CA ARG A 95 -0.90 -12.41 -0.41
C ARG A 95 -1.64 -13.73 -0.40
N ALA A 96 -2.77 -13.79 -1.10
CA ALA A 96 -3.50 -15.05 -1.25
C ALA A 96 -2.70 -16.05 -2.10
N ILE A 97 -2.68 -17.31 -1.68
CA ILE A 97 -2.01 -18.40 -2.44
C ILE A 97 -2.68 -18.58 -3.80
N GLN A 98 -3.99 -18.32 -3.89
CA GLN A 98 -4.80 -18.42 -5.10
C GLN A 98 -4.54 -17.31 -6.12
N ARG A 99 -3.69 -16.34 -5.80
CA ARG A 99 -3.37 -15.22 -6.67
C ARG A 99 -2.59 -15.68 -7.91
N ASP A 100 -3.08 -15.32 -9.09
CA ASP A 100 -2.43 -15.62 -10.36
C ASP A 100 -1.64 -14.41 -10.88
N GLU A 101 -0.33 -14.42 -10.61
CA GLU A 101 0.58 -13.34 -11.06
C GLU A 101 0.70 -13.26 -12.60
N LYS A 102 0.46 -14.36 -13.33
CA LYS A 102 0.47 -14.34 -14.81
C LYS A 102 -0.76 -13.63 -15.34
N ALA A 103 -1.94 -13.95 -14.80
CA ALA A 103 -3.19 -13.31 -15.16
C ALA A 103 -3.13 -11.80 -14.85
N ILE A 104 -2.59 -11.41 -13.69
CA ILE A 104 -2.42 -10.00 -13.28
C ILE A 104 -1.50 -9.24 -14.25
N ARG A 105 -0.33 -9.81 -14.58
CA ARG A 105 0.59 -9.21 -15.56
C ARG A 105 -0.04 -9.09 -16.95
N ARG A 106 -0.77 -10.12 -17.39
CA ARG A 106 -1.51 -10.12 -18.67
C ARG A 106 -2.57 -9.02 -18.67
N TRP A 107 -3.38 -8.94 -17.59
CA TRP A 107 -4.43 -7.94 -17.48
C TRP A 107 -3.86 -6.51 -17.55
N ARG A 108 -2.78 -6.23 -16.82
CA ARG A 108 -2.12 -4.92 -16.83
C ARG A 108 -1.53 -4.57 -18.20
N ARG A 109 -0.97 -5.55 -18.91
CA ARG A 109 -0.28 -5.35 -20.20
C ARG A 109 -1.21 -5.33 -21.40
N GLU A 110 -2.25 -6.13 -21.40
CA GLU A 110 -3.12 -6.37 -22.56
C GLU A 110 -4.52 -5.80 -22.36
N VAL A 111 -5.19 -6.13 -21.24
CA VAL A 111 -6.58 -5.74 -20.99
C VAL A 111 -6.68 -4.27 -20.68
N TRP A 112 -5.87 -3.76 -19.75
CA TRP A 112 -5.93 -2.35 -19.35
C TRP A 112 -5.78 -1.36 -20.52
N PRO A 113 -4.77 -1.47 -21.42
CA PRO A 113 -4.67 -0.59 -22.58
C PRO A 113 -5.88 -0.69 -23.51
N GLU A 114 -6.48 -1.89 -23.67
CA GLU A 114 -7.69 -2.05 -24.48
C GLU A 114 -8.90 -1.37 -23.85
N LEU A 115 -9.07 -1.47 -22.53
CA LEU A 115 -10.11 -0.75 -21.79
C LEU A 115 -10.01 0.75 -22.01
N LEU A 116 -8.79 1.31 -21.96
CA LEU A 116 -8.56 2.73 -22.24
C LEU A 116 -8.95 3.11 -23.67
N ARG A 117 -8.53 2.30 -24.67
CA ARG A 117 -8.87 2.51 -26.09
C ARG A 117 -10.38 2.44 -26.28
N ARG A 118 -11.03 1.44 -25.69
CA ARG A 118 -12.47 1.24 -25.75
C ARG A 118 -13.23 2.38 -25.12
N ALA A 119 -12.84 2.79 -23.90
CA ALA A 119 -13.45 3.92 -23.22
C ALA A 119 -13.41 5.19 -24.07
N LYS A 120 -12.28 5.46 -24.72
CA LYS A 120 -12.12 6.61 -25.61
C LYS A 120 -12.98 6.46 -26.89
N ARG A 121 -12.89 5.33 -27.59
CA ARG A 121 -13.61 5.07 -28.85
C ARG A 121 -15.12 5.14 -28.67
N GLU A 122 -15.64 4.55 -27.58
CA GLU A 122 -17.07 4.48 -27.30
C GLU A 122 -17.59 5.63 -26.42
N ARG A 123 -16.72 6.59 -26.09
CA ARG A 123 -17.03 7.73 -25.19
C ARG A 123 -17.65 7.28 -23.87
N ARG A 124 -17.05 6.26 -23.24
CA ARG A 124 -17.44 5.75 -21.94
C ARG A 124 -16.68 6.43 -20.82
N VAL A 125 -17.35 6.69 -19.72
CA VAL A 125 -16.66 7.04 -18.48
C VAL A 125 -16.15 5.75 -17.85
N LEU A 126 -14.82 5.64 -17.68
CA LEU A 126 -14.19 4.52 -17.02
C LEU A 126 -14.20 4.78 -15.51
N VAL A 127 -14.77 3.84 -14.76
CA VAL A 127 -14.93 3.91 -13.30
C VAL A 127 -14.36 2.64 -12.70
N PHE A 128 -13.48 2.76 -11.72
CA PHE A 128 -13.13 1.66 -10.81
C PHE A 128 -14.07 1.70 -9.62
N GLU A 129 -14.67 0.59 -9.35
CA GLU A 129 -15.61 0.41 -8.25
C GLU A 129 -15.04 -0.56 -7.22
N ASP A 130 -15.35 -0.30 -5.94
CA ASP A 130 -15.00 -1.16 -4.81
C ASP A 130 -15.88 -0.89 -3.58
N GLU A 131 -15.90 -1.84 -2.63
CA GLU A 131 -16.64 -1.70 -1.40
C GLU A 131 -15.72 -1.63 -0.18
N SER A 132 -16.17 -0.88 0.84
CA SER A 132 -15.47 -0.81 2.12
C SER A 132 -16.40 -0.54 3.28
N GLY A 133 -16.12 -1.13 4.44
CA GLY A 133 -16.76 -0.80 5.71
C GLY A 133 -16.06 0.36 6.42
N PHE A 134 -16.85 1.29 6.96
CA PHE A 134 -16.39 2.34 7.86
C PHE A 134 -17.02 2.11 9.22
N TYR A 135 -16.21 1.79 10.22
CA TYR A 135 -16.63 1.38 11.55
C TYR A 135 -16.69 2.58 12.50
N LEU A 136 -17.57 2.52 13.50
CA LEU A 136 -17.54 3.49 14.61
C LEU A 136 -16.21 3.43 15.37
N LEU A 137 -15.56 2.25 15.39
CA LEU A 137 -14.21 2.12 15.91
C LEU A 137 -13.22 2.80 14.95
N PRO A 138 -12.53 3.88 15.36
CA PRO A 138 -11.67 4.65 14.49
C PRO A 138 -10.42 3.87 14.07
N GLY A 139 -9.92 4.16 12.90
CA GLY A 139 -8.58 3.79 12.50
C GLY A 139 -7.54 4.55 13.32
N LEU A 140 -6.72 3.83 14.11
CA LEU A 140 -5.73 4.45 14.98
C LEU A 140 -4.44 4.73 14.23
N VAL A 141 -4.00 5.98 14.27
CA VAL A 141 -2.70 6.41 13.73
C VAL A 141 -1.89 7.11 14.84
N ARG A 142 -0.58 7.12 14.66
CA ARG A 142 0.33 7.78 15.62
C ARG A 142 0.03 9.28 15.71
N THR A 143 0.06 9.79 16.92
CA THR A 143 -0.02 11.22 17.22
C THR A 143 1.03 11.60 18.24
N TYR A 144 1.27 12.90 18.46
CA TYR A 144 2.19 13.38 19.48
C TYR A 144 1.52 13.36 20.84
N ALA A 145 2.27 12.95 21.86
CA ALA A 145 1.92 12.99 23.27
C ALA A 145 3.20 13.25 24.09
N PRO A 146 3.10 13.65 25.37
CA PRO A 146 4.26 13.77 26.26
C PRO A 146 5.01 12.42 26.35
N GLU A 147 6.31 12.49 26.59
CA GLU A 147 7.16 11.30 26.72
C GLU A 147 6.60 10.35 27.80
N ALA A 148 6.60 9.06 27.48
CA ALA A 148 6.07 8.00 28.34
C ALA A 148 4.56 8.09 28.66
N GLN A 149 3.80 8.97 28.00
CA GLN A 149 2.36 9.09 28.17
C GLN A 149 1.65 8.66 26.88
N THR A 150 1.13 7.43 26.85
CA THR A 150 0.35 6.95 25.71
C THR A 150 -1.01 7.67 25.67
N PRO A 151 -1.37 8.34 24.56
CA PRO A 151 -2.68 8.95 24.43
C PRO A 151 -3.79 7.92 24.43
N VAL A 152 -4.88 8.19 25.13
CA VAL A 152 -6.04 7.29 25.25
C VAL A 152 -7.21 7.88 24.47
N ILE A 153 -7.68 7.15 23.49
CA ILE A 153 -8.95 7.42 22.81
C ILE A 153 -10.02 6.56 23.47
N ARG A 154 -11.10 7.19 23.93
CA ARG A 154 -12.23 6.50 24.55
C ARG A 154 -13.34 6.37 23.52
N GLU A 155 -13.77 5.15 23.27
CA GLU A 155 -14.75 4.79 22.26
C GLU A 155 -15.72 3.74 22.77
N LYS A 156 -16.92 3.66 22.19
CA LYS A 156 -17.87 2.59 22.43
C LYS A 156 -17.47 1.38 21.60
N LEU A 157 -17.15 0.26 22.24
CA LEU A 157 -16.85 -0.99 21.54
C LEU A 157 -18.12 -1.55 20.88
N THR A 158 -18.22 -1.39 19.59
CA THR A 158 -19.34 -1.88 18.76
C THR A 158 -18.80 -2.37 17.42
N ARG A 159 -19.61 -3.14 16.70
CA ARG A 159 -19.35 -3.55 15.30
C ARG A 159 -20.16 -2.74 14.30
N ASP A 160 -20.86 -1.71 14.77
CA ASP A 160 -21.66 -0.84 13.90
C ASP A 160 -20.76 -0.16 12.86
N HIS A 161 -21.21 -0.13 11.63
CA HIS A 161 -20.44 0.40 10.52
C HIS A 161 -21.36 0.89 9.39
N LEU A 162 -20.80 1.74 8.56
CA LEU A 162 -21.36 2.08 7.27
C LEU A 162 -20.72 1.19 6.21
N SER A 163 -21.55 0.63 5.33
CA SER A 163 -21.12 -0.06 4.13
C SER A 163 -21.12 0.92 2.97
N VAL A 164 -19.99 1.04 2.27
CA VAL A 164 -19.81 2.05 1.23
C VAL A 164 -19.42 1.37 -0.08
N MET A 165 -20.10 1.72 -1.17
CA MET A 165 -19.62 1.50 -2.54
C MET A 165 -18.97 2.78 -3.03
N GLY A 166 -17.80 2.67 -3.61
CA GLY A 166 -17.01 3.77 -4.13
C GLY A 166 -16.72 3.64 -5.62
N GLY A 167 -16.85 4.72 -6.37
CA GLY A 167 -16.47 4.79 -7.78
C GLY A 167 -15.43 5.88 -8.02
N MET A 168 -14.27 5.53 -8.57
CA MET A 168 -13.21 6.45 -9.00
C MET A 168 -13.08 6.50 -10.50
N THR A 169 -12.95 7.71 -11.05
CA THR A 169 -12.68 7.90 -12.48
C THR A 169 -11.24 8.33 -12.74
N LEU A 170 -10.73 8.05 -13.94
CA LEU A 170 -9.42 8.55 -14.40
C LEU A 170 -9.31 10.07 -14.36
N GLY A 171 -10.44 10.78 -14.50
CA GLY A 171 -10.49 12.25 -14.39
C GLY A 171 -10.37 12.79 -12.98
N GLY A 172 -10.34 11.92 -11.97
CA GLY A 172 -10.22 12.31 -10.57
C GLY A 172 -11.57 12.57 -9.88
N LYS A 173 -12.69 12.13 -10.44
CA LYS A 173 -14.01 12.23 -9.79
C LYS A 173 -14.25 11.01 -8.90
N VAL A 174 -14.94 11.24 -7.78
CA VAL A 174 -15.31 10.23 -6.79
C VAL A 174 -16.83 10.24 -6.57
N TYR A 175 -17.40 9.06 -6.61
CA TYR A 175 -18.83 8.81 -6.35
C TYR A 175 -18.95 7.79 -5.21
N THR A 176 -19.94 7.94 -4.36
CA THR A 176 -20.17 7.02 -3.23
C THR A 176 -21.64 6.73 -3.03
N LEU A 177 -21.94 5.50 -2.61
CA LEU A 177 -23.23 5.07 -2.10
C LEU A 177 -22.99 4.52 -0.69
N VAL A 178 -23.73 5.02 0.30
CA VAL A 178 -23.56 4.64 1.72
C VAL A 178 -24.81 3.93 2.22
N ARG A 179 -24.64 2.85 2.97
CA ARG A 179 -25.70 2.08 3.62
C ARG A 179 -25.31 1.71 5.04
N GLN A 180 -26.27 1.56 5.92
CA GLN A 180 -26.07 1.03 7.27
C GLN A 180 -26.21 -0.51 7.34
N GLU A 181 -26.55 -1.14 6.23
CA GLU A 181 -26.70 -2.57 6.07
C GLU A 181 -25.63 -3.15 5.15
N SER A 182 -25.50 -4.47 5.14
CA SER A 182 -24.57 -5.16 4.23
C SER A 182 -24.96 -4.95 2.77
N LEU A 183 -23.97 -4.63 1.94
CA LEU A 183 -24.17 -4.43 0.51
C LEU A 183 -24.55 -5.74 -0.20
N ASN A 184 -25.38 -5.61 -1.21
CA ASN A 184 -25.85 -6.73 -2.03
C ASN A 184 -26.02 -6.32 -3.50
N GLY A 185 -26.47 -7.24 -4.35
CA GLY A 185 -26.60 -6.98 -5.79
C GLY A 185 -27.60 -5.87 -6.15
N LEU A 186 -28.61 -5.58 -5.31
CA LEU A 186 -29.51 -4.46 -5.54
C LEU A 186 -28.80 -3.12 -5.34
N HIS A 187 -27.93 -3.04 -4.35
CA HIS A 187 -27.10 -1.85 -4.13
C HIS A 187 -26.11 -1.64 -5.29
N SER A 188 -25.58 -2.71 -5.88
CA SER A 188 -24.76 -2.60 -7.11
C SER A 188 -25.58 -2.00 -8.26
N ILE A 189 -26.84 -2.43 -8.45
CA ILE A 189 -27.75 -1.87 -9.46
C ILE A 189 -28.06 -0.40 -9.18
N GLU A 190 -28.34 -0.07 -7.94
CA GLU A 190 -28.60 1.31 -7.51
C GLU A 190 -27.38 2.20 -7.80
N PHE A 191 -26.18 1.73 -7.45
CA PHE A 191 -24.95 2.47 -7.69
C PHE A 191 -24.67 2.66 -9.19
N LEU A 192 -24.83 1.64 -10.01
CA LEU A 192 -24.70 1.73 -11.46
C LEU A 192 -25.71 2.70 -12.07
N THR A 193 -26.97 2.70 -11.55
CA THR A 193 -28.02 3.64 -11.96
C THR A 193 -27.64 5.07 -11.59
N HIS A 194 -27.13 5.28 -10.38
CA HIS A 194 -26.62 6.58 -9.94
C HIS A 194 -25.47 7.06 -10.85
N LEU A 195 -24.48 6.20 -11.12
CA LEU A 195 -23.36 6.53 -12.00
C LEU A 195 -23.81 6.89 -13.42
N LEU A 196 -24.79 6.18 -14.00
CA LEU A 196 -25.34 6.52 -15.32
C LEU A 196 -25.95 7.93 -15.35
N ARG A 197 -26.54 8.37 -14.23
CA ARG A 197 -27.16 9.71 -14.12
C ARG A 197 -26.14 10.81 -13.95
N VAL A 198 -25.08 10.60 -13.12
CA VAL A 198 -24.19 11.68 -12.66
C VAL A 198 -22.81 11.66 -13.30
N ALA A 199 -22.31 10.50 -13.69
CA ALA A 199 -20.96 10.39 -14.26
C ALA A 199 -20.96 10.47 -15.78
N GLY A 200 -21.93 9.84 -16.43
CA GLY A 200 -22.01 9.83 -17.88
C GLY A 200 -23.00 8.83 -18.45
N LYS A 201 -23.39 9.07 -19.71
CA LYS A 201 -24.42 8.27 -20.40
C LYS A 201 -23.97 6.84 -20.74
N ARG A 202 -22.65 6.58 -20.77
CA ARG A 202 -22.07 5.26 -21.03
C ARG A 202 -20.94 5.01 -20.06
N LEU A 203 -20.97 3.88 -19.39
CA LEU A 203 -19.99 3.49 -18.38
C LEU A 203 -19.16 2.30 -18.86
N LEU A 204 -17.90 2.26 -18.45
CA LEU A 204 -17.06 1.09 -18.39
C LEU A 204 -16.64 0.98 -16.91
N VAL A 205 -17.22 0.02 -16.20
CA VAL A 205 -16.97 -0.19 -14.78
C VAL A 205 -16.02 -1.37 -14.61
N VAL A 206 -14.94 -1.15 -13.90
CA VAL A 206 -13.98 -2.16 -13.50
C VAL A 206 -14.18 -2.43 -12.01
N TRP A 207 -14.45 -3.66 -11.65
CA TRP A 207 -14.71 -4.08 -10.28
C TRP A 207 -14.11 -5.45 -9.99
N ASP A 208 -14.19 -5.91 -8.76
CA ASP A 208 -13.71 -7.22 -8.38
C ASP A 208 -14.69 -8.35 -8.74
N GLY A 209 -14.29 -9.59 -8.45
CA GLY A 209 -15.12 -10.78 -8.65
C GLY A 209 -16.08 -11.08 -7.50
N SER A 210 -16.50 -10.10 -6.70
CA SER A 210 -17.40 -10.29 -5.56
C SER A 210 -18.70 -11.01 -5.93
N PRO A 211 -19.24 -11.86 -5.07
CA PRO A 211 -20.52 -12.53 -5.32
C PRO A 211 -21.69 -11.56 -5.56
N ILE A 212 -21.68 -10.35 -4.99
CA ILE A 212 -22.73 -9.37 -5.18
C ILE A 212 -22.81 -8.89 -6.63
N HIS A 213 -21.68 -8.78 -7.33
CA HIS A 213 -21.59 -8.36 -8.72
C HIS A 213 -22.03 -9.45 -9.71
N ARG A 214 -21.95 -10.72 -9.31
CA ARG A 214 -22.31 -11.86 -10.15
C ARG A 214 -23.77 -12.29 -10.06
N ARG A 215 -24.61 -11.60 -9.27
CA ARG A 215 -26.03 -11.90 -9.12
C ARG A 215 -26.77 -11.79 -10.46
N ALA A 216 -27.74 -12.68 -10.66
CA ALA A 216 -28.58 -12.68 -11.88
C ALA A 216 -29.23 -11.32 -12.14
N ALA A 217 -29.76 -10.68 -11.11
CA ALA A 217 -30.37 -9.35 -11.20
C ALA A 217 -29.40 -8.28 -11.74
N VAL A 218 -28.10 -8.32 -11.37
CA VAL A 218 -27.09 -7.38 -11.89
C VAL A 218 -26.86 -7.63 -13.38
N LYS A 219 -26.74 -8.91 -13.81
CA LYS A 219 -26.57 -9.28 -15.23
C LYS A 219 -27.78 -8.85 -16.05
N GLU A 220 -28.97 -9.08 -15.55
CA GLU A 220 -30.22 -8.66 -16.18
C GLU A 220 -30.28 -7.13 -16.34
N PHE A 221 -30.01 -6.39 -15.26
CA PHE A 221 -29.93 -4.93 -15.32
C PHE A 221 -28.97 -4.45 -16.39
N VAL A 222 -27.76 -5.00 -16.44
CA VAL A 222 -26.76 -4.64 -17.46
C VAL A 222 -27.27 -4.88 -18.86
N THR A 223 -27.94 -6.02 -19.10
CA THR A 223 -28.58 -6.34 -20.40
C THR A 223 -29.64 -5.29 -20.75
N GLN A 224 -30.49 -4.91 -19.80
CA GLN A 224 -31.53 -3.90 -19.97
C GLN A 224 -30.97 -2.50 -20.30
N THR A 225 -29.71 -2.21 -19.92
CA THR A 225 -29.08 -0.93 -20.28
C THR A 225 -28.74 -0.79 -21.76
N LYS A 226 -28.97 -1.85 -22.58
CA LYS A 226 -28.71 -1.87 -24.03
C LYS A 226 -27.29 -1.36 -24.39
N GLY A 227 -26.31 -1.85 -23.66
CA GLY A 227 -24.90 -1.52 -23.87
C GLY A 227 -24.44 -0.16 -23.31
N LYS A 228 -25.26 0.53 -22.51
CA LYS A 228 -24.79 1.73 -21.81
C LYS A 228 -23.77 1.40 -20.71
N VAL A 229 -23.90 0.25 -20.05
CA VAL A 229 -22.98 -0.24 -19.03
C VAL A 229 -22.18 -1.41 -19.61
N TRP A 230 -20.86 -1.30 -19.53
CA TRP A 230 -19.91 -2.39 -19.75
C TRP A 230 -19.22 -2.71 -18.46
N LEU A 231 -19.21 -3.97 -18.08
CA LEU A 231 -18.54 -4.44 -16.87
C LEU A 231 -17.27 -5.20 -17.24
N GLU A 232 -16.19 -4.91 -16.53
CA GLU A 232 -14.93 -5.63 -16.60
C GLU A 232 -14.57 -6.13 -15.21
N THR A 233 -14.17 -7.37 -15.10
CA THR A 233 -13.78 -7.97 -13.81
C THR A 233 -12.27 -8.01 -13.67
N LEU A 234 -11.76 -7.54 -12.53
CA LEU A 234 -10.35 -7.69 -12.16
C LEU A 234 -9.97 -9.16 -12.00
N PRO A 235 -8.71 -9.53 -12.24
CA PRO A 235 -8.20 -10.85 -11.86
C PRO A 235 -8.46 -11.12 -10.37
N GLY A 236 -8.75 -12.36 -10.05
CA GLY A 236 -8.99 -12.76 -8.66
C GLY A 236 -7.78 -12.48 -7.75
N TYR A 237 -8.05 -12.08 -6.52
CA TYR A 237 -7.01 -11.80 -5.50
C TYR A 237 -5.97 -10.76 -5.93
N ALA A 238 -6.37 -9.74 -6.68
CA ALA A 238 -5.51 -8.70 -7.20
C ALA A 238 -5.91 -7.29 -6.71
N PRO A 239 -5.96 -7.03 -5.39
CA PRO A 239 -6.32 -5.72 -4.86
C PRO A 239 -5.40 -4.60 -5.35
N ASP A 240 -4.11 -4.92 -5.63
CA ASP A 240 -3.12 -4.00 -6.17
C ASP A 240 -3.41 -3.51 -7.61
N LEU A 241 -4.45 -4.00 -8.26
CA LEU A 241 -4.98 -3.45 -9.50
C LEU A 241 -6.14 -2.47 -9.26
N ASN A 242 -6.67 -2.40 -8.04
CA ASN A 242 -7.78 -1.51 -7.72
C ASN A 242 -7.26 -0.20 -7.07
N PRO A 243 -7.46 0.96 -7.70
CA PRO A 243 -7.06 2.26 -7.13
C PRO A 243 -7.69 2.56 -5.77
N TRP A 244 -8.84 1.97 -5.44
CA TRP A 244 -9.46 2.10 -4.14
C TRP A 244 -8.61 1.42 -3.06
N ASP A 245 -8.20 0.17 -3.27
CA ASP A 245 -7.35 -0.58 -2.34
C ASP A 245 -5.97 0.05 -2.20
N GLU A 246 -5.37 0.49 -3.32
CA GLU A 246 -4.01 1.05 -3.33
C GLU A 246 -3.91 2.45 -2.73
N GLY A 247 -5.00 3.18 -2.61
CA GLY A 247 -4.89 4.54 -2.06
C GLY A 247 -6.19 5.14 -1.56
N GLY A 248 -7.31 4.89 -2.22
CA GLY A 248 -8.58 5.56 -1.93
C GLY A 248 -9.10 5.32 -0.52
N TRP A 249 -9.26 4.06 -0.15
CA TRP A 249 -9.72 3.69 1.19
C TRP A 249 -8.72 4.06 2.27
N HIS A 250 -7.42 3.87 1.99
CA HIS A 250 -6.38 4.29 2.92
C HIS A 250 -6.45 5.79 3.21
N HIS A 251 -6.61 6.62 2.17
CA HIS A 251 -6.71 8.07 2.35
C HIS A 251 -7.93 8.45 3.20
N LEU A 252 -9.10 7.90 2.89
CA LEU A 252 -10.30 8.19 3.67
C LEU A 252 -10.18 7.72 5.12
N LYS A 253 -9.74 6.48 5.37
CA LYS A 253 -9.67 5.89 6.72
C LYS A 253 -8.52 6.44 7.57
N ASN A 254 -7.33 6.57 6.98
CA ASN A 254 -6.09 6.82 7.74
C ASN A 254 -5.55 8.26 7.60
N VAL A 255 -6.15 9.08 6.73
CA VAL A 255 -5.77 10.49 6.58
C VAL A 255 -6.93 11.40 6.94
N GLU A 256 -8.09 11.22 6.31
CA GLU A 256 -9.23 12.11 6.50
C GLU A 256 -9.99 11.83 7.82
N MET A 257 -10.16 10.54 8.17
CA MET A 257 -10.95 10.10 9.34
C MET A 257 -10.08 9.46 10.45
N ARG A 258 -8.77 9.73 10.45
CA ARG A 258 -7.84 9.17 11.44
C ARG A 258 -8.16 9.62 12.85
N ASN A 259 -8.13 8.69 13.81
CA ASN A 259 -8.39 8.93 15.24
C ASN A 259 -9.73 9.65 15.52
N LEU A 260 -10.68 9.60 14.57
CA LEU A 260 -11.96 10.27 14.69
C LEU A 260 -12.94 9.33 15.40
N VAL A 261 -13.43 9.76 16.57
CA VAL A 261 -14.46 9.06 17.34
C VAL A 261 -15.81 9.68 17.03
N CYS A 262 -16.73 8.85 16.54
CA CYS A 262 -18.13 9.25 16.31
C CYS A 262 -19.03 8.62 17.39
N ARG A 263 -20.06 9.34 17.81
CA ARG A 263 -21.01 8.89 18.84
C ARG A 263 -21.93 7.78 18.34
N ASP A 264 -22.33 7.88 17.07
CA ASP A 264 -23.28 7.02 16.41
C ASP A 264 -23.05 6.96 14.89
N LEU A 265 -23.84 6.15 14.20
CA LEU A 265 -23.76 6.00 12.75
C LEU A 265 -24.14 7.26 11.97
N GLU A 266 -24.98 8.12 12.54
CA GLU A 266 -25.38 9.38 11.90
C GLU A 266 -24.21 10.35 11.84
N GLU A 267 -23.48 10.54 12.95
CA GLU A 267 -22.28 11.35 12.98
C GLU A 267 -21.18 10.75 12.08
N LEU A 268 -21.01 9.42 12.11
CA LEU A 268 -20.06 8.75 11.20
C LEU A 268 -20.42 8.99 9.73
N HIS A 269 -21.69 8.98 9.39
CA HIS A 269 -22.18 9.26 8.04
C HIS A 269 -21.86 10.69 7.60
N GLN A 270 -22.08 11.66 8.47
CA GLN A 270 -21.77 13.07 8.22
C GLN A 270 -20.27 13.28 8.02
N GLU A 271 -19.45 12.73 8.91
CA GLU A 271 -17.99 12.83 8.83
C GLU A 271 -17.42 12.12 7.59
N PHE A 272 -18.00 10.98 7.23
CA PHE A 272 -17.64 10.30 5.98
C PHE A 272 -17.93 11.18 4.77
N HIS A 273 -19.08 11.82 4.69
CA HIS A 273 -19.38 12.73 3.58
C HIS A 273 -18.43 13.92 3.51
N LEU A 274 -18.09 14.53 4.65
CA LEU A 274 -17.11 15.61 4.72
C LEU A 274 -15.71 15.12 4.24
N ALA A 275 -15.31 13.91 4.63
CA ALA A 275 -14.05 13.30 4.18
C ALA A 275 -14.05 13.07 2.65
N VAL A 276 -15.15 12.55 2.10
CA VAL A 276 -15.31 12.36 0.65
C VAL A 276 -15.28 13.70 -0.10
N ASP A 277 -15.91 14.74 0.45
CA ASP A 277 -15.91 16.07 -0.19
C ASP A 277 -14.50 16.69 -0.18
N ARG A 278 -13.72 16.51 0.89
CA ARG A 278 -12.31 16.90 0.91
C ARG A 278 -11.49 16.11 -0.13
N LEU A 279 -11.76 14.83 -0.32
CA LEU A 279 -11.11 14.02 -1.37
C LEU A 279 -11.51 14.49 -2.78
N ARG A 280 -12.78 14.81 -3.01
CA ARG A 280 -13.30 15.35 -4.29
C ARG A 280 -12.60 16.64 -4.72
N GLN A 281 -12.18 17.45 -3.75
CA GLN A 281 -11.43 18.69 -4.00
C GLN A 281 -9.96 18.43 -4.38
N LYS A 282 -9.48 17.16 -4.28
CA LYS A 282 -8.09 16.75 -4.55
C LYS A 282 -8.00 15.76 -5.73
N PRO A 283 -8.44 16.10 -6.95
CA PRO A 283 -8.48 15.16 -8.07
C PRO A 283 -7.10 14.61 -8.45
N HIS A 284 -6.01 15.29 -8.07
CA HIS A 284 -4.64 14.80 -8.25
C HIS A 284 -4.34 13.59 -7.36
N LEU A 285 -4.86 13.55 -6.13
CA LEU A 285 -4.74 12.37 -5.24
C LEU A 285 -5.50 11.18 -5.82
N VAL A 286 -6.73 11.39 -6.29
CA VAL A 286 -7.51 10.32 -6.93
C VAL A 286 -6.74 9.75 -8.14
N ARG A 287 -6.12 10.62 -8.97
CA ARG A 287 -5.28 10.15 -10.08
C ARG A 287 -4.02 9.42 -9.62
N SER A 288 -3.43 9.81 -8.48
CA SER A 288 -2.25 9.11 -7.95
C SER A 288 -2.55 7.67 -7.51
N CYS A 289 -3.78 7.37 -7.05
CA CYS A 289 -4.20 6.01 -6.75
C CYS A 289 -4.10 5.08 -7.96
N PHE A 290 -4.42 5.56 -9.16
CA PHE A 290 -4.23 4.78 -10.40
C PHE A 290 -2.74 4.53 -10.69
N ALA A 291 -1.88 5.49 -10.43
CA ALA A 291 -0.45 5.32 -10.61
C ALA A 291 0.13 4.31 -9.59
N GLN A 292 -0.35 4.33 -8.33
CA GLN A 292 0.01 3.36 -7.29
C GLN A 292 -0.44 1.95 -7.67
N ALA A 293 -1.64 1.79 -8.23
CA ALA A 293 -2.12 0.52 -8.79
C ALA A 293 -1.34 0.08 -10.06
N GLY A 294 -0.32 0.83 -10.48
CA GLY A 294 0.48 0.54 -11.68
C GLY A 294 -0.29 0.69 -12.99
N LEU A 295 -1.41 1.41 -12.97
CA LEU A 295 -2.25 1.69 -14.13
C LEU A 295 -1.76 2.95 -14.83
N LYS A 296 -0.90 2.77 -15.84
CA LYS A 296 -0.39 3.90 -16.62
C LYS A 296 -1.53 4.54 -17.42
N ILE A 297 -1.79 5.81 -17.16
CA ILE A 297 -2.65 6.65 -17.98
C ILE A 297 -1.71 7.30 -18.98
N GLN A 298 -1.83 6.96 -20.27
CA GLN A 298 -1.05 7.64 -21.30
C GLN A 298 -1.43 9.12 -21.27
N SER A 299 -0.52 9.97 -20.79
CA SER A 299 -0.61 11.41 -20.98
C SER A 299 -0.59 11.68 -22.48
N ARG A 300 -1.52 12.53 -22.94
CA ARG A 300 -1.47 13.09 -24.29
C ARG A 300 -0.24 13.96 -24.45
#